data_4e293a75bb95e1e24091c82b5325e3df
#
_entry.id   4e293a75bb95e1e24091c82b5325e3df
#
_cell.length_a   1.000
_cell.length_b   1.000
_cell.length_c   1.000
_cell.angle_alpha   90.00
_cell.angle_beta   90.00
_cell.angle_gamma   90.00
#
_symmetry.space_group_name_H-M   'P 1'
#
loop_
_entity.id
_entity.type
_entity.pdbx_description
1 polymer ?
#
loop_
_entity_poly.entity_id
_entity_poly.type
_entity_poly.pdbx_seq_one_letter_code
_entity_poly.pdbx_strand_id
1 'polypeptide(L)'
;MKIPGGLLLLAFLLAPASRSWAAEPSIEEKAAQLLIVSAEAADVSTAAAAAREGLGGVQLQWGSYSLEQTRRLADSLQAEAAASPSGTPLFIAVDYEGGSVYVPTTLGLLELPTNMMLGAAADENNTAMLFYLAGKELKRAGINVAFGPVLDVNTNPKNPIIGIRSFGSDPQRVALLGGAVINGLKAAGVIAVGKHFPGHGAALQDSHKTLPEISLSTAELHTAHLVPFKRAIELGVPGIMTAHIRYPALDAKRPATLSRAVLGGLLKKDLGYRGLVITDSLDMSAITSRLSIHRAAAEALRSGADLLLIGRGDPRRAVREIAAQVRSGRINETRLNDAYHKVLAAKRAAGLFDPPEAPTPFDKAYLEITAALSRQAVTLAGAGCSLPLPKDKKIAVIMFAPQRFASNSIHLYRALLENGYPASQYFYDIGVDGADARKILAAAREADILVIGSFQWAGAQNATQRETINRLLAAGKPSVLISLMNPYDLAGYPQAACTMALYGMTAPSMAAAGEALAGLFKPAGRLPVTLPK
;
A
#
# COMPACT_ATOMS: atom_id res chain seq x y z
N MET A 1 41.85 21.01 -68.04
CA MET A 1 43.21 21.13 -67.45
C MET A 1 43.10 20.88 -65.97
N LYS A 2 43.68 19.79 -65.49
CA LYS A 2 43.94 19.34 -64.11
C LYS A 2 42.73 19.23 -63.12
N ILE A 3 42.28 17.98 -62.94
CA ILE A 3 41.58 17.44 -61.77
C ILE A 3 42.63 17.06 -60.73
N PRO A 4 42.41 17.27 -59.41
CA PRO A 4 42.99 16.42 -58.41
C PRO A 4 41.93 15.74 -57.56
N GLY A 5 41.97 14.46 -57.46
CA GLY A 5 42.36 13.63 -56.35
C GLY A 5 41.30 13.53 -55.23
N GLY A 6 40.36 12.60 -55.40
CA GLY A 6 39.45 12.20 -54.33
C GLY A 6 40.16 11.32 -53.27
N LEU A 7 40.04 11.69 -52.02
CA LEU A 7 40.37 10.87 -50.86
C LEU A 7 39.16 10.01 -50.49
N LEU A 8 39.28 8.68 -50.71
CA LEU A 8 38.31 7.72 -50.19
C LEU A 8 38.51 7.59 -48.68
N LEU A 9 37.59 8.11 -47.87
CA LEU A 9 37.50 7.77 -46.44
C LEU A 9 36.79 6.41 -46.32
N LEU A 10 37.53 5.37 -45.99
CA LEU A 10 36.99 4.09 -45.51
C LEU A 10 36.39 4.31 -44.13
N ALA A 11 35.03 4.40 -44.04
CA ALA A 11 34.32 4.29 -42.78
C ALA A 11 34.32 2.82 -42.35
N PHE A 12 35.15 2.48 -41.35
CA PHE A 12 35.03 1.23 -40.62
C PHE A 12 33.68 1.25 -39.85
N LEU A 13 32.69 0.58 -40.39
CA LEU A 13 31.49 0.16 -39.67
C LEU A 13 31.92 -0.85 -38.61
N LEU A 14 32.13 -0.39 -37.38
CA LEU A 14 32.16 -1.26 -36.21
C LEU A 14 30.77 -1.92 -36.10
N ALA A 15 30.63 -3.12 -36.63
CA ALA A 15 29.48 -3.98 -36.31
C ALA A 15 29.44 -4.17 -34.78
N PRO A 16 28.26 -4.04 -34.14
CA PRO A 16 28.17 -4.35 -32.73
C PRO A 16 28.59 -5.83 -32.56
N ALA A 17 29.60 -6.04 -31.70
CA ALA A 17 30.06 -7.37 -31.35
C ALA A 17 28.85 -8.22 -30.96
N SER A 18 28.55 -9.25 -31.74
CA SER A 18 27.59 -10.28 -31.41
C SER A 18 28.00 -10.85 -30.05
N ARG A 19 27.21 -10.52 -29.00
CA ARG A 19 27.36 -11.17 -27.70
C ARG A 19 27.31 -12.68 -27.97
N SER A 20 28.42 -13.37 -27.71
CA SER A 20 28.47 -14.83 -27.71
C SER A 20 27.25 -15.34 -26.93
N TRP A 21 26.64 -16.39 -27.42
CA TRP A 21 25.55 -17.09 -26.73
C TRP A 21 26.05 -17.42 -25.31
N ALA A 22 25.61 -16.64 -24.33
CA ALA A 22 25.90 -16.94 -22.94
C ALA A 22 25.30 -18.31 -22.64
N ALA A 23 26.04 -19.15 -21.92
CA ALA A 23 25.57 -20.47 -21.52
C ALA A 23 24.19 -20.32 -20.85
N GLU A 24 23.32 -21.30 -21.07
CA GLU A 24 21.99 -21.29 -20.44
C GLU A 24 22.16 -21.13 -18.92
N PRO A 25 21.41 -20.20 -18.27
CA PRO A 25 21.56 -19.97 -16.84
C PRO A 25 21.33 -21.24 -16.01
N SER A 26 22.17 -21.47 -15.03
CA SER A 26 22.08 -22.60 -14.10
C SER A 26 20.75 -22.57 -13.31
N ILE A 27 20.39 -23.68 -12.69
CA ILE A 27 19.23 -23.79 -11.81
C ILE A 27 19.32 -22.74 -10.67
N GLU A 28 20.52 -22.53 -10.13
CA GLU A 28 20.79 -21.55 -9.07
C GLU A 28 20.59 -20.12 -9.55
N GLU A 29 21.09 -19.75 -10.71
CA GLU A 29 20.90 -18.41 -11.29
C GLU A 29 19.42 -18.15 -11.58
N LYS A 30 18.71 -19.13 -12.16
CA LYS A 30 17.26 -19.03 -12.38
C LYS A 30 16.52 -18.87 -11.05
N ALA A 31 16.87 -19.67 -10.02
CA ALA A 31 16.25 -19.59 -8.70
C ALA A 31 16.51 -18.26 -7.99
N ALA A 32 17.73 -17.70 -8.10
CA ALA A 32 18.07 -16.39 -7.52
C ALA A 32 17.23 -15.27 -8.11
N GLN A 33 16.95 -15.29 -9.41
CA GLN A 33 16.09 -14.30 -10.10
C GLN A 33 14.64 -14.34 -9.64
N LEU A 34 14.18 -15.40 -8.97
CA LEU A 34 12.82 -15.48 -8.42
C LEU A 34 12.70 -14.90 -7.02
N LEU A 35 13.78 -14.45 -6.38
CA LEU A 35 13.77 -14.01 -4.99
C LEU A 35 13.75 -12.48 -4.89
N ILE A 36 12.96 -11.97 -3.95
CA ILE A 36 13.03 -10.60 -3.44
C ILE A 36 13.37 -10.69 -1.94
N VAL A 37 14.39 -9.95 -1.52
CA VAL A 37 14.71 -9.74 -0.10
C VAL A 37 14.18 -8.40 0.37
N SER A 38 13.82 -8.29 1.66
CA SER A 38 13.54 -7.00 2.28
C SER A 38 14.82 -6.42 2.85
N ALA A 39 15.11 -5.15 2.53
CA ALA A 39 16.24 -4.41 3.06
C ALA A 39 15.73 -3.24 3.88
N GLU A 40 16.21 -3.13 5.12
CA GLU A 40 16.10 -1.89 5.87
C GLU A 40 17.08 -0.90 5.25
N ALA A 41 16.61 0.31 4.97
CA ALA A 41 17.45 1.30 4.32
C ALA A 41 18.69 1.69 5.17
N ALA A 42 18.68 1.37 6.48
CA ALA A 42 19.84 1.53 7.36
C ALA A 42 20.94 0.47 7.16
N ASP A 43 20.58 -0.74 6.67
CA ASP A 43 21.51 -1.82 6.39
C ASP A 43 21.10 -2.59 5.14
N VAL A 44 21.70 -2.21 4.02
CA VAL A 44 21.50 -2.84 2.70
C VAL A 44 22.61 -3.82 2.33
N SER A 45 23.56 -4.07 3.23
CA SER A 45 24.75 -4.88 2.92
C SER A 45 24.40 -6.29 2.44
N THR A 46 23.45 -6.94 3.12
CA THR A 46 22.95 -8.27 2.72
C THR A 46 22.25 -8.22 1.36
N ALA A 47 21.44 -7.20 1.09
CA ALA A 47 20.76 -7.03 -0.21
C ALA A 47 21.76 -6.75 -1.33
N ALA A 48 22.77 -5.91 -1.09
CA ALA A 48 23.83 -5.61 -2.04
C ALA A 48 24.66 -6.86 -2.40
N ALA A 49 25.05 -7.65 -1.38
CA ALA A 49 25.74 -8.92 -1.61
C ALA A 49 24.89 -9.90 -2.43
N ALA A 50 23.59 -10.03 -2.12
CA ALA A 50 22.67 -10.88 -2.87
C ALA A 50 22.42 -10.37 -4.31
N ALA A 51 22.37 -9.05 -4.51
CA ALA A 51 22.27 -8.44 -5.84
C ALA A 51 23.46 -8.83 -6.73
N ARG A 52 24.67 -8.79 -6.18
CA ARG A 52 25.90 -9.23 -6.87
C ARG A 52 25.91 -10.72 -7.21
N GLU A 53 25.12 -11.52 -6.50
CA GLU A 53 24.92 -12.96 -6.78
C GLU A 53 23.74 -13.23 -7.73
N GLY A 54 23.12 -12.20 -8.31
CA GLY A 54 22.05 -12.32 -9.30
C GLY A 54 20.65 -12.43 -8.69
N LEU A 55 20.38 -11.79 -7.55
CA LEU A 55 19.06 -11.68 -6.95
C LEU A 55 18.03 -11.06 -7.90
N GLY A 56 16.76 -11.47 -7.81
CA GLY A 56 15.65 -10.93 -8.63
C GLY A 56 15.21 -9.53 -8.25
N GLY A 57 15.20 -9.19 -6.97
CA GLY A 57 14.77 -7.87 -6.50
C GLY A 57 15.01 -7.60 -5.02
N VAL A 58 14.80 -6.34 -4.64
CA VAL A 58 14.89 -5.84 -3.27
C VAL A 58 13.63 -5.03 -2.94
N GLN A 59 13.00 -5.33 -1.84
CA GLN A 59 11.96 -4.48 -1.23
C GLN A 59 12.63 -3.53 -0.25
N LEU A 60 12.56 -2.23 -0.51
CA LEU A 60 13.00 -1.22 0.43
C LEU A 60 11.95 -1.08 1.54
N GLN A 61 12.39 -1.29 2.76
CA GLN A 61 11.59 -1.07 3.96
C GLN A 61 11.87 0.31 4.56
N TRP A 62 11.29 0.56 5.68
CA TRP A 62 11.23 1.84 6.38
C TRP A 62 12.62 2.40 6.72
N GLY A 63 12.80 3.69 6.54
CA GLY A 63 14.02 4.41 6.89
C GLY A 63 13.80 5.91 6.75
N SER A 64 14.61 6.75 7.41
CA SER A 64 14.54 8.21 7.30
C SER A 64 15.48 8.69 6.20
N TYR A 65 15.00 8.74 4.97
CA TYR A 65 15.75 9.16 3.79
C TYR A 65 15.01 10.26 3.02
N SER A 66 15.77 11.18 2.44
CA SER A 66 15.24 12.03 1.38
C SER A 66 15.05 11.22 0.09
N LEU A 67 14.26 11.75 -0.84
CA LEU A 67 14.09 11.16 -2.17
C LEU A 67 15.42 10.89 -2.87
N GLU A 68 16.35 11.85 -2.77
CA GLU A 68 17.69 11.73 -3.36
C GLU A 68 18.53 10.62 -2.72
N GLN A 69 18.44 10.45 -1.40
CA GLN A 69 19.11 9.36 -0.70
C GLN A 69 18.52 8.00 -1.11
N THR A 70 17.18 7.90 -1.23
CA THR A 70 16.52 6.70 -1.72
C THR A 70 16.95 6.37 -3.15
N ARG A 71 17.06 7.39 -4.02
CA ARG A 71 17.55 7.21 -5.38
C ARG A 71 18.99 6.69 -5.40
N ARG A 72 19.93 7.30 -4.65
CA ARG A 72 21.32 6.82 -4.57
C ARG A 72 21.40 5.38 -4.07
N LEU A 73 20.54 5.01 -3.12
CA LEU A 73 20.45 3.64 -2.62
C LEU A 73 20.01 2.67 -3.73
N ALA A 74 18.94 3.01 -4.46
CA ALA A 74 18.45 2.22 -5.58
C ALA A 74 19.52 2.07 -6.67
N ASP A 75 20.22 3.16 -7.03
CA ASP A 75 21.29 3.16 -8.03
C ASP A 75 22.47 2.27 -7.58
N SER A 76 22.84 2.33 -6.30
CA SER A 76 23.90 1.46 -5.74
C SER A 76 23.52 -0.03 -5.84
N LEU A 77 22.28 -0.40 -5.50
CA LEU A 77 21.80 -1.78 -5.62
C LEU A 77 21.77 -2.24 -7.08
N GLN A 78 21.37 -1.38 -8.02
CA GLN A 78 21.39 -1.69 -9.45
C GLN A 78 22.82 -1.86 -9.97
N ALA A 79 23.78 -1.07 -9.48
CA ALA A 79 25.20 -1.24 -9.83
C ALA A 79 25.74 -2.61 -9.38
N GLU A 80 25.38 -3.07 -8.18
CA GLU A 80 25.71 -4.42 -7.71
C GLU A 80 25.10 -5.51 -8.59
N ALA A 81 23.86 -5.35 -9.00
CA ALA A 81 23.19 -6.29 -9.90
C ALA A 81 23.83 -6.31 -11.30
N ALA A 82 24.25 -5.16 -11.82
CA ALA A 82 24.97 -5.07 -13.09
C ALA A 82 26.33 -5.78 -13.05
N ALA A 83 26.98 -5.84 -11.88
CA ALA A 83 28.21 -6.58 -11.65
C ALA A 83 28.00 -8.09 -11.43
N SER A 84 26.75 -8.57 -11.36
CA SER A 84 26.44 -10.00 -11.24
C SER A 84 26.76 -10.76 -12.54
N PRO A 85 26.92 -12.10 -12.51
CA PRO A 85 27.18 -12.89 -13.71
C PRO A 85 26.16 -12.70 -14.85
N SER A 86 24.88 -12.52 -14.51
CA SER A 86 23.82 -12.28 -15.49
C SER A 86 23.66 -10.82 -15.92
N GLY A 87 24.15 -9.86 -15.12
CA GLY A 87 23.92 -8.42 -15.31
C GLY A 87 22.43 -8.04 -15.33
N THR A 88 21.57 -8.88 -14.77
CA THR A 88 20.12 -8.68 -14.80
C THR A 88 19.69 -7.62 -13.77
N PRO A 89 18.98 -6.54 -14.17
CA PRO A 89 18.57 -5.49 -13.26
C PRO A 89 17.58 -5.98 -12.20
N LEU A 90 17.55 -5.31 -11.04
CA LEU A 90 16.66 -5.63 -9.91
C LEU A 90 15.25 -5.07 -10.08
N PHE A 91 14.26 -5.78 -9.58
CA PHE A 91 13.07 -5.13 -9.07
C PHE A 91 13.43 -4.38 -7.79
N ILE A 92 13.19 -3.07 -7.74
CA ILE A 92 13.24 -2.26 -6.54
C ILE A 92 11.80 -1.97 -6.14
N ALA A 93 11.36 -2.59 -5.06
CA ALA A 93 9.95 -2.61 -4.65
C ALA A 93 9.72 -1.86 -3.34
N VAL A 94 8.52 -1.32 -3.17
CA VAL A 94 8.03 -0.76 -1.91
C VAL A 94 6.56 -1.12 -1.71
N ASP A 95 6.11 -1.17 -0.45
CA ASP A 95 4.69 -1.12 -0.15
C ASP A 95 4.18 0.30 -0.39
N TYR A 96 3.27 0.47 -1.35
CA TYR A 96 2.73 1.77 -1.74
C TYR A 96 1.22 1.70 -1.86
N GLU A 97 0.54 1.78 -0.70
CA GLU A 97 -0.88 1.50 -0.58
C GLU A 97 -1.75 2.74 -0.48
N GLY A 98 -1.18 3.84 -0.01
CA GLY A 98 -1.90 5.05 0.37
C GLY A 98 -2.03 5.20 1.89
N GLY A 99 -2.04 6.47 2.35
CA GLY A 99 -2.02 6.83 3.76
C GLY A 99 -0.65 6.62 4.42
N SER A 100 -0.49 7.19 5.60
CA SER A 100 0.76 7.20 6.37
C SER A 100 1.11 5.85 7.03
N VAL A 101 0.35 4.79 6.73
CA VAL A 101 0.53 3.46 7.35
C VAL A 101 1.54 2.62 6.61
N TYR A 102 1.40 2.58 5.29
CA TYR A 102 2.10 1.67 4.38
C TYR A 102 2.67 2.42 3.19
N VAL A 103 2.78 3.74 3.30
CA VAL A 103 3.58 4.54 2.40
C VAL A 103 4.87 4.86 3.11
N PRO A 104 6.01 4.52 2.57
CA PRO A 104 7.28 4.88 3.16
C PRO A 104 7.58 6.37 2.92
N THR A 105 6.78 7.27 3.51
CA THR A 105 7.08 8.72 3.55
C THR A 105 8.47 8.97 4.10
N THR A 106 8.96 8.03 4.91
CA THR A 106 10.34 7.98 5.40
C THR A 106 11.40 7.75 4.31
N LEU A 107 11.00 7.38 3.09
CA LEU A 107 11.87 7.32 1.91
C LEU A 107 11.81 8.58 1.04
N GLY A 108 11.23 9.67 1.55
CA GLY A 108 11.07 10.93 0.83
C GLY A 108 10.02 10.88 -0.28
N LEU A 109 9.15 9.88 -0.28
CA LEU A 109 8.06 9.73 -1.24
C LEU A 109 6.85 10.57 -0.84
N LEU A 110 5.96 10.81 -1.81
CA LEU A 110 4.72 11.56 -1.58
C LEU A 110 3.79 10.86 -0.58
N GLU A 111 3.20 11.65 0.32
CA GLU A 111 2.15 11.16 1.22
C GLU A 111 0.82 11.07 0.46
N LEU A 112 0.29 9.87 0.30
CA LEU A 112 -0.99 9.64 -0.37
C LEU A 112 -2.17 9.64 0.61
N PRO A 113 -3.39 10.00 0.18
CA PRO A 113 -4.61 9.68 0.90
C PRO A 113 -4.73 8.17 1.17
N THR A 114 -5.44 7.79 2.24
CA THR A 114 -5.76 6.37 2.44
C THR A 114 -6.69 5.86 1.34
N ASN A 115 -6.66 4.56 1.06
CA ASN A 115 -7.61 3.98 0.11
C ASN A 115 -9.07 4.19 0.54
N MET A 116 -9.36 4.16 1.85
CA MET A 116 -10.72 4.40 2.35
C MET A 116 -11.15 5.85 2.14
N MET A 117 -10.23 6.83 2.21
CA MET A 117 -10.50 8.22 1.83
C MET A 117 -10.84 8.34 0.34
N LEU A 118 -10.06 7.68 -0.53
CA LEU A 118 -10.36 7.60 -1.97
C LEU A 118 -11.71 6.91 -2.21
N GLY A 119 -12.03 5.88 -1.42
CA GLY A 119 -13.33 5.22 -1.42
C GLY A 119 -14.50 6.16 -1.07
N ALA A 120 -14.30 7.08 -0.12
CA ALA A 120 -15.30 8.07 0.26
C ALA A 120 -15.46 9.19 -0.77
N ALA A 121 -14.36 9.65 -1.39
CA ALA A 121 -14.36 10.61 -2.49
C ALA A 121 -15.00 10.04 -3.76
N ALA A 122 -14.76 8.75 -4.04
CA ALA A 122 -15.28 8.01 -5.20
C ALA A 122 -14.96 8.68 -6.56
N ASP A 123 -13.82 9.34 -6.68
CA ASP A 123 -13.35 10.02 -7.88
C ASP A 123 -12.27 9.18 -8.59
N GLU A 124 -12.68 8.43 -9.60
CA GLU A 124 -11.82 7.53 -10.38
C GLU A 124 -10.73 8.29 -11.11
N ASN A 125 -11.06 9.42 -11.74
CA ASN A 125 -10.14 10.18 -12.58
C ASN A 125 -9.01 10.82 -11.75
N ASN A 126 -9.37 11.50 -10.66
CA ASN A 126 -8.37 12.07 -9.75
C ASN A 126 -7.56 10.98 -9.04
N THR A 127 -8.15 9.82 -8.74
CA THR A 127 -7.41 8.67 -8.20
C THR A 127 -6.38 8.16 -9.21
N ALA A 128 -6.74 7.97 -10.48
CA ALA A 128 -5.81 7.54 -11.53
C ALA A 128 -4.68 8.55 -11.73
N MET A 129 -5.00 9.84 -11.81
CA MET A 129 -4.01 10.91 -11.97
C MET A 129 -3.07 11.00 -10.76
N LEU A 130 -3.61 10.89 -9.53
CA LEU A 130 -2.80 10.87 -8.30
C LEU A 130 -1.76 9.75 -8.35
N PHE A 131 -2.16 8.52 -8.72
CA PHE A 131 -1.24 7.40 -8.78
C PHE A 131 -0.33 7.42 -10.01
N TYR A 132 -0.69 8.12 -11.09
CA TYR A 132 0.25 8.44 -12.16
C TYR A 132 1.38 9.35 -11.65
N LEU A 133 1.04 10.46 -10.97
CA LEU A 133 2.04 11.38 -10.40
C LEU A 133 2.89 10.71 -9.32
N ALA A 134 2.27 9.92 -8.46
CA ALA A 134 2.96 9.12 -7.46
C ALA A 134 3.90 8.09 -8.09
N GLY A 135 3.50 7.44 -9.19
CA GLY A 135 4.35 6.52 -9.95
C GLY A 135 5.55 7.23 -10.59
N LYS A 136 5.39 8.46 -11.09
CA LYS A 136 6.51 9.28 -11.56
C LYS A 136 7.50 9.58 -10.43
N GLU A 137 7.00 9.81 -9.22
CA GLU A 137 7.86 10.02 -8.04
C GLU A 137 8.60 8.74 -7.63
N LEU A 138 7.94 7.58 -7.68
CA LEU A 138 8.60 6.27 -7.49
C LEU A 138 9.75 6.08 -8.48
N LYS A 139 9.54 6.38 -9.76
CA LYS A 139 10.59 6.32 -10.79
C LYS A 139 11.75 7.28 -10.49
N ARG A 140 11.46 8.48 -9.99
CA ARG A 140 12.50 9.45 -9.53
C ARG A 140 13.35 8.87 -8.40
N ALA A 141 12.74 8.10 -7.50
CA ALA A 141 13.42 7.41 -6.41
C ALA A 141 14.17 6.14 -6.86
N GLY A 142 14.10 5.75 -8.13
CA GLY A 142 14.67 4.50 -8.64
C GLY A 142 13.83 3.26 -8.33
N ILE A 143 12.59 3.45 -7.87
CA ILE A 143 11.65 2.37 -7.54
C ILE A 143 10.83 2.03 -8.80
N ASN A 144 10.68 0.73 -9.07
CA ASN A 144 10.02 0.23 -10.28
C ASN A 144 8.87 -0.74 -10.01
N VAL A 145 8.65 -1.15 -8.74
CA VAL A 145 7.55 -2.01 -8.32
C VAL A 145 6.82 -1.38 -7.12
N ALA A 146 5.52 -1.23 -7.22
CA ALA A 146 4.64 -0.83 -6.13
C ALA A 146 3.80 -2.04 -5.66
N PHE A 147 3.95 -2.48 -4.41
CA PHE A 147 3.07 -3.46 -3.79
C PHE A 147 1.75 -2.76 -3.39
N GLY A 148 0.93 -2.55 -4.38
CA GLY A 148 -0.36 -1.88 -4.37
C GLY A 148 -0.98 -1.91 -5.78
N PRO A 149 -2.33 -1.74 -5.85
CA PRO A 149 -3.27 -1.41 -4.79
C PRO A 149 -3.67 -2.59 -3.91
N VAL A 150 -4.21 -2.27 -2.72
CA VAL A 150 -4.96 -3.24 -1.90
C VAL A 150 -6.34 -3.42 -2.54
N LEU A 151 -6.63 -4.65 -2.98
CA LEU A 151 -7.89 -5.04 -3.62
C LEU A 151 -8.84 -5.78 -2.66
N ASP A 152 -8.51 -5.78 -1.37
CA ASP A 152 -9.30 -6.43 -0.34
C ASP A 152 -10.60 -5.67 -0.11
N VAL A 153 -11.74 -6.37 -0.19
CA VAL A 153 -13.07 -5.83 0.14
C VAL A 153 -13.29 -5.95 1.66
N ASN A 154 -13.39 -4.83 2.37
CA ASN A 154 -13.44 -4.81 3.84
C ASN A 154 -14.85 -5.15 4.35
N THR A 155 -15.25 -6.41 4.23
CA THR A 155 -16.57 -6.90 4.64
C THR A 155 -16.71 -7.08 6.15
N ASN A 156 -15.58 -7.19 6.86
CA ASN A 156 -15.57 -7.38 8.31
C ASN A 156 -15.08 -6.11 9.02
N PRO A 157 -15.95 -5.37 9.74
CA PRO A 157 -15.57 -4.16 10.48
C PRO A 157 -14.56 -4.42 11.62
N LYS A 158 -14.45 -5.68 12.09
CA LYS A 158 -13.49 -6.11 13.12
C LYS A 158 -12.16 -6.57 12.54
N ASN A 159 -11.96 -6.47 11.21
CA ASN A 159 -10.69 -6.86 10.59
C ASN A 159 -9.52 -6.07 11.21
N PRO A 160 -8.50 -6.76 11.77
CA PRO A 160 -7.46 -6.10 12.55
C PRO A 160 -6.37 -5.46 11.71
N ILE A 161 -6.34 -5.66 10.37
CA ILE A 161 -5.21 -5.25 9.54
C ILE A 161 -5.61 -4.54 8.24
N ILE A 162 -6.79 -4.76 7.68
CA ILE A 162 -7.21 -4.12 6.43
C ILE A 162 -7.79 -2.73 6.70
N GLY A 163 -8.99 -2.59 7.27
CA GLY A 163 -9.57 -1.30 7.63
C GLY A 163 -9.40 -0.24 6.54
N ILE A 164 -8.74 0.87 6.88
CA ILE A 164 -8.50 2.02 5.98
C ILE A 164 -7.61 1.72 4.76
N ARG A 165 -6.94 0.58 4.72
CA ARG A 165 -6.16 0.12 3.56
C ARG A 165 -7.06 -0.28 2.39
N SER A 166 -8.33 -0.64 2.64
CA SER A 166 -9.35 -0.94 1.62
C SER A 166 -10.05 0.32 1.14
N PHE A 167 -10.49 0.34 -0.12
CA PHE A 167 -11.39 1.37 -0.66
C PHE A 167 -12.82 1.30 -0.09
N GLY A 168 -13.16 0.23 0.66
CA GLY A 168 -14.45 0.08 1.31
C GLY A 168 -14.97 -1.36 1.35
N SER A 169 -16.26 -1.50 1.65
CA SER A 169 -16.97 -2.79 1.73
C SER A 169 -17.77 -3.14 0.49
N ASP A 170 -17.89 -2.22 -0.48
CA ASP A 170 -18.54 -2.46 -1.76
C ASP A 170 -17.54 -3.03 -2.78
N PRO A 171 -17.71 -4.27 -3.27
CA PRO A 171 -16.81 -4.90 -4.23
C PRO A 171 -16.62 -4.11 -5.53
N GLN A 172 -17.67 -3.44 -6.03
CA GLN A 172 -17.60 -2.67 -7.27
C GLN A 172 -16.79 -1.39 -7.09
N ARG A 173 -16.94 -0.70 -5.95
CA ARG A 173 -16.11 0.46 -5.61
C ARG A 173 -14.65 0.10 -5.48
N VAL A 174 -14.33 -1.01 -4.79
CA VAL A 174 -12.95 -1.51 -4.69
C VAL A 174 -12.39 -1.87 -6.07
N ALA A 175 -13.18 -2.50 -6.94
CA ALA A 175 -12.77 -2.83 -8.30
C ALA A 175 -12.51 -1.58 -9.15
N LEU A 176 -13.38 -0.57 -9.07
CA LEU A 176 -13.26 0.69 -9.83
C LEU A 176 -11.99 1.45 -9.43
N LEU A 177 -11.85 1.74 -8.13
CA LEU A 177 -10.73 2.56 -7.64
C LEU A 177 -9.40 1.79 -7.64
N GLY A 178 -9.41 0.50 -7.34
CA GLY A 178 -8.24 -0.35 -7.52
C GLY A 178 -7.77 -0.40 -8.98
N GLY A 179 -8.74 -0.42 -9.93
CA GLY A 179 -8.46 -0.29 -11.36
C GLY A 179 -7.83 1.05 -11.74
N ALA A 180 -8.32 2.15 -11.16
CA ALA A 180 -7.76 3.49 -11.36
C ALA A 180 -6.29 3.57 -10.89
N VAL A 181 -5.98 3.00 -9.72
CA VAL A 181 -4.60 2.91 -9.21
C VAL A 181 -3.71 2.11 -10.15
N ILE A 182 -4.18 0.94 -10.61
CA ILE A 182 -3.42 0.10 -11.56
C ILE A 182 -3.11 0.88 -12.83
N ASN A 183 -4.11 1.57 -13.40
CA ASN A 183 -3.94 2.36 -14.62
C ASN A 183 -2.95 3.51 -14.42
N GLY A 184 -3.04 4.24 -13.31
CA GLY A 184 -2.12 5.34 -12.98
C GLY A 184 -0.67 4.87 -12.87
N LEU A 185 -0.41 3.83 -12.07
CA LEU A 185 0.94 3.26 -11.90
C LEU A 185 1.50 2.70 -13.22
N LYS A 186 0.68 1.98 -14.01
CA LYS A 186 1.08 1.46 -15.32
C LYS A 186 1.44 2.61 -16.29
N ALA A 187 0.65 3.67 -16.33
CA ALA A 187 0.93 4.84 -17.18
C ALA A 187 2.24 5.53 -16.79
N ALA A 188 2.62 5.48 -15.51
CA ALA A 188 3.91 5.98 -15.04
C ALA A 188 5.10 5.02 -15.27
N GLY A 189 4.86 3.82 -15.82
CA GLY A 189 5.90 2.81 -16.03
C GLY A 189 6.31 2.07 -14.76
N VAL A 190 5.43 1.98 -13.75
CA VAL A 190 5.64 1.25 -12.49
C VAL A 190 4.81 -0.04 -12.50
N ILE A 191 5.42 -1.13 -12.07
CA ILE A 191 4.74 -2.43 -11.92
C ILE A 191 3.79 -2.35 -10.72
N ALA A 192 2.49 -2.33 -10.98
CA ALA A 192 1.45 -2.41 -9.96
C ALA A 192 1.21 -3.87 -9.53
N VAL A 193 1.04 -4.11 -8.23
CA VAL A 193 0.82 -5.45 -7.65
C VAL A 193 -0.44 -5.44 -6.80
N GLY A 194 -1.55 -5.95 -7.36
CA GLY A 194 -2.81 -6.04 -6.62
C GLY A 194 -2.78 -7.08 -5.51
N LYS A 195 -3.27 -6.75 -4.30
CA LYS A 195 -3.15 -7.60 -3.10
C LYS A 195 -4.37 -7.53 -2.18
N HIS A 196 -4.63 -8.57 -1.38
CA HIS A 196 -3.95 -9.86 -1.18
C HIS A 196 -4.87 -10.99 -1.68
N PHE A 197 -4.53 -11.66 -2.74
CA PHE A 197 -5.35 -12.69 -3.38
C PHE A 197 -5.54 -13.94 -2.51
N PRO A 198 -6.77 -14.49 -2.36
CA PRO A 198 -8.04 -14.14 -3.03
C PRO A 198 -8.93 -13.13 -2.26
N GLY A 199 -8.41 -12.41 -1.25
CA GLY A 199 -9.09 -11.33 -0.54
C GLY A 199 -9.01 -11.46 0.98
N HIS A 200 -8.35 -10.50 1.65
CA HIS A 200 -8.06 -10.50 3.09
C HIS A 200 -9.16 -9.84 3.95
N GLY A 201 -10.13 -9.12 3.33
CA GLY A 201 -11.01 -8.19 4.03
C GLY A 201 -12.01 -8.81 5.01
N ALA A 202 -12.28 -10.13 4.94
CA ALA A 202 -13.15 -10.85 5.87
C ALA A 202 -12.43 -11.44 7.09
N ALA A 203 -11.08 -11.35 7.17
CA ALA A 203 -10.32 -11.99 8.24
C ALA A 203 -10.64 -11.40 9.63
N LEU A 204 -10.64 -12.27 10.65
CA LEU A 204 -10.76 -11.91 12.07
C LEU A 204 -9.40 -11.89 12.79
N GLN A 205 -8.34 -12.36 12.13
CA GLN A 205 -7.01 -12.49 12.68
C GLN A 205 -5.99 -11.79 11.79
N ASP A 206 -4.90 -11.33 12.41
CA ASP A 206 -3.77 -10.70 11.73
C ASP A 206 -2.79 -11.76 11.21
N SER A 207 -2.58 -11.80 9.90
CA SER A 207 -1.64 -12.72 9.23
C SER A 207 -0.17 -12.49 9.61
N HIS A 208 0.18 -11.33 10.15
CA HIS A 208 1.51 -11.08 10.71
C HIS A 208 1.75 -11.85 12.01
N LYS A 209 0.70 -12.25 12.73
CA LYS A 209 0.77 -12.89 14.05
C LYS A 209 0.43 -14.37 14.02
N THR A 210 -0.55 -14.76 13.22
CA THR A 210 -1.07 -16.13 13.14
C THR A 210 -1.47 -16.46 11.70
N LEU A 211 -1.79 -17.72 11.41
CA LEU A 211 -2.41 -18.12 10.15
C LEU A 211 -3.94 -17.94 10.25
N PRO A 212 -4.53 -16.90 9.62
CA PRO A 212 -5.97 -16.70 9.64
C PRO A 212 -6.70 -17.76 8.81
N GLU A 213 -7.99 -17.90 9.12
CA GLU A 213 -8.94 -18.67 8.32
C GLU A 213 -10.11 -17.77 7.91
N ILE A 214 -10.52 -17.87 6.64
CA ILE A 214 -11.74 -17.23 6.12
C ILE A 214 -12.67 -18.32 5.62
N SER A 215 -13.75 -18.57 6.39
CA SER A 215 -14.72 -19.63 6.14
C SER A 215 -15.89 -19.14 5.28
N LEU A 216 -15.59 -18.49 4.14
CA LEU A 216 -16.56 -18.10 3.14
C LEU A 216 -16.76 -19.23 2.13
N SER A 217 -17.98 -19.34 1.60
CA SER A 217 -18.29 -20.22 0.47
C SER A 217 -17.60 -19.73 -0.81
N THR A 218 -17.42 -20.61 -1.79
CA THR A 218 -16.92 -20.24 -3.11
C THR A 218 -17.80 -19.16 -3.76
N ALA A 219 -19.13 -19.22 -3.58
CA ALA A 219 -20.05 -18.23 -4.11
C ALA A 219 -19.81 -16.84 -3.51
N GLU A 220 -19.65 -16.72 -2.19
CA GLU A 220 -19.33 -15.45 -1.51
C GLU A 220 -17.98 -14.88 -1.95
N LEU A 221 -16.98 -15.74 -2.12
CA LEU A 221 -15.70 -15.32 -2.67
C LEU A 221 -15.86 -14.73 -4.09
N HIS A 222 -16.61 -15.39 -4.97
CA HIS A 222 -16.81 -14.95 -6.35
C HIS A 222 -17.67 -13.70 -6.50
N THR A 223 -18.66 -13.48 -5.61
CA THR A 223 -19.59 -12.34 -5.66
C THR A 223 -19.08 -11.10 -4.98
N ALA A 224 -18.10 -11.22 -4.07
CA ALA A 224 -17.53 -10.10 -3.35
C ALA A 224 -16.00 -10.01 -3.50
N HIS A 225 -15.25 -10.93 -2.91
CA HIS A 225 -13.81 -10.76 -2.73
C HIS A 225 -12.98 -10.88 -4.02
N LEU A 226 -13.43 -11.68 -4.98
CA LEU A 226 -12.76 -11.85 -6.28
C LEU A 226 -13.16 -10.78 -7.32
N VAL A 227 -14.18 -9.97 -7.08
CA VAL A 227 -14.62 -8.93 -8.03
C VAL A 227 -13.51 -7.95 -8.37
N PRO A 228 -12.76 -7.35 -7.38
CA PRO A 228 -11.67 -6.45 -7.69
C PRO A 228 -10.51 -7.14 -8.42
N PHE A 229 -10.21 -8.40 -8.10
CA PHE A 229 -9.14 -9.16 -8.79
C PHE A 229 -9.51 -9.48 -10.23
N LYS A 230 -10.77 -9.84 -10.52
CA LYS A 230 -11.26 -10.02 -11.90
C LYS A 230 -11.06 -8.73 -12.69
N ARG A 231 -11.48 -7.59 -12.14
CA ARG A 231 -11.28 -6.28 -12.77
C ARG A 231 -9.79 -5.95 -13.00
N ALA A 232 -8.94 -6.22 -12.02
CA ALA A 232 -7.48 -6.04 -12.15
C ALA A 232 -6.89 -6.91 -13.28
N ILE A 233 -7.34 -8.18 -13.41
CA ILE A 233 -6.93 -9.09 -14.48
C ILE A 233 -7.37 -8.57 -15.85
N GLU A 234 -8.61 -8.10 -15.99
CA GLU A 234 -9.13 -7.49 -17.22
C GLU A 234 -8.29 -6.28 -17.65
N LEU A 235 -7.83 -5.46 -16.69
CA LEU A 235 -6.96 -4.30 -16.93
C LEU A 235 -5.49 -4.70 -17.19
N GLY A 236 -5.17 -5.99 -17.16
CA GLY A 236 -3.81 -6.49 -17.36
C GLY A 236 -2.86 -6.06 -16.25
N VAL A 237 -3.25 -6.24 -14.97
CA VAL A 237 -2.37 -5.98 -13.83
C VAL A 237 -1.09 -6.80 -13.94
N PRO A 238 0.11 -6.16 -13.83
CA PRO A 238 1.37 -6.88 -14.02
C PRO A 238 1.65 -7.91 -12.92
N GLY A 239 1.28 -7.63 -11.67
CA GLY A 239 1.50 -8.50 -10.52
C GLY A 239 0.24 -8.71 -9.68
N ILE A 240 0.11 -9.91 -9.09
CA ILE A 240 -0.87 -10.21 -8.03
C ILE A 240 -0.12 -10.86 -6.88
N MET A 241 -0.25 -10.27 -5.67
CA MET A 241 0.33 -10.79 -4.44
C MET A 241 -0.68 -11.68 -3.70
N THR A 242 -0.18 -12.82 -3.18
CA THR A 242 -1.00 -13.84 -2.52
C THR A 242 -1.18 -13.58 -1.03
N ALA A 243 -2.31 -13.98 -0.44
CA ALA A 243 -2.56 -13.89 0.99
C ALA A 243 -2.03 -15.12 1.76
N HIS A 244 -1.47 -14.90 2.95
CA HIS A 244 -1.17 -15.98 3.90
C HIS A 244 -2.40 -16.33 4.75
N ILE A 245 -3.44 -16.80 4.08
CA ILE A 245 -4.74 -17.11 4.68
C ILE A 245 -5.23 -18.47 4.18
N ARG A 246 -5.84 -19.25 5.05
CA ARG A 246 -6.52 -20.48 4.70
C ARG A 246 -7.97 -20.20 4.32
N TYR A 247 -8.40 -20.74 3.19
CA TYR A 247 -9.78 -20.69 2.68
C TYR A 247 -10.28 -22.12 2.53
N PRO A 248 -10.99 -22.70 3.52
CA PRO A 248 -11.39 -24.10 3.50
C PRO A 248 -12.20 -24.50 2.25
N ALA A 249 -13.00 -23.58 1.70
CA ALA A 249 -13.76 -23.81 0.47
C ALA A 249 -12.87 -23.99 -0.78
N LEU A 250 -11.60 -23.53 -0.74
CA LEU A 250 -10.65 -23.64 -1.86
C LEU A 250 -9.56 -24.68 -1.56
N ASP A 251 -9.00 -24.66 -0.34
CA ASP A 251 -8.01 -25.59 0.16
C ASP A 251 -8.08 -25.63 1.71
N ALA A 252 -8.60 -26.74 2.25
CA ALA A 252 -8.79 -26.90 3.68
C ALA A 252 -7.46 -27.08 4.46
N LYS A 253 -6.34 -27.33 3.77
CA LYS A 253 -5.07 -27.69 4.43
C LYS A 253 -4.00 -26.60 4.37
N ARG A 254 -3.98 -25.81 3.28
CA ARG A 254 -2.87 -24.88 2.97
C ARG A 254 -3.35 -23.44 2.88
N PRO A 255 -2.52 -22.46 3.29
CA PRO A 255 -2.79 -21.05 2.96
C PRO A 255 -2.73 -20.83 1.45
N ALA A 256 -3.40 -19.81 0.96
CA ALA A 256 -3.48 -19.49 -0.47
C ALA A 256 -2.11 -19.45 -1.16
N THR A 257 -1.10 -18.83 -0.52
CA THR A 257 0.28 -18.74 -1.01
C THR A 257 0.92 -20.10 -1.30
N LEU A 258 0.57 -21.16 -0.57
CA LEU A 258 1.13 -22.51 -0.69
C LEU A 258 0.15 -23.50 -1.33
N SER A 259 -0.98 -23.03 -1.86
CA SER A 259 -2.04 -23.87 -2.42
C SER A 259 -2.02 -23.89 -3.95
N ARG A 260 -1.76 -25.06 -4.51
CA ARG A 260 -1.87 -25.28 -5.97
C ARG A 260 -3.31 -25.10 -6.46
N ALA A 261 -4.32 -25.44 -5.65
CA ALA A 261 -5.72 -25.24 -5.98
C ALA A 261 -6.03 -23.74 -6.15
N VAL A 262 -5.47 -22.89 -5.27
CA VAL A 262 -5.68 -21.45 -5.33
C VAL A 262 -4.86 -20.81 -6.45
N LEU A 263 -3.55 -21.04 -6.51
CA LEU A 263 -2.68 -20.35 -7.47
C LEU A 263 -2.78 -20.94 -8.89
N GLY A 264 -2.70 -22.25 -9.01
CA GLY A 264 -2.79 -22.95 -10.30
C GLY A 264 -4.22 -23.08 -10.79
N GLY A 265 -5.15 -23.46 -9.91
CA GLY A 265 -6.56 -23.66 -10.22
C GLY A 265 -7.29 -22.34 -10.36
N LEU A 266 -7.64 -21.71 -9.25
CA LEU A 266 -8.47 -20.50 -9.26
C LEU A 266 -7.82 -19.34 -10.02
N LEU A 267 -6.58 -18.91 -9.64
CA LEU A 267 -6.00 -17.70 -10.21
C LEU A 267 -5.59 -17.88 -11.68
N LYS A 268 -4.76 -18.92 -11.98
CA LYS A 268 -4.20 -19.07 -13.33
C LYS A 268 -5.17 -19.72 -14.32
N LYS A 269 -5.90 -20.78 -13.90
CA LYS A 269 -6.80 -21.51 -14.80
C LYS A 269 -8.18 -20.86 -14.90
N ASP A 270 -8.88 -20.68 -13.78
CA ASP A 270 -10.28 -20.27 -13.80
C ASP A 270 -10.44 -18.77 -14.06
N LEU A 271 -9.58 -17.91 -13.45
CA LEU A 271 -9.57 -16.47 -13.68
C LEU A 271 -8.66 -16.04 -14.86
N GLY A 272 -7.91 -16.95 -15.44
CA GLY A 272 -7.11 -16.71 -16.65
C GLY A 272 -5.89 -15.80 -16.45
N TYR A 273 -5.42 -15.60 -15.21
CA TYR A 273 -4.28 -14.70 -14.94
C TYR A 273 -2.97 -15.21 -15.51
N ARG A 274 -2.24 -14.33 -16.24
CA ARG A 274 -0.99 -14.64 -16.92
C ARG A 274 0.22 -13.84 -16.43
N GLY A 275 0.01 -12.80 -15.61
CA GLY A 275 1.08 -11.98 -15.05
C GLY A 275 1.86 -12.68 -13.93
N LEU A 276 2.66 -11.89 -13.18
CA LEU A 276 3.46 -12.38 -12.07
C LEU A 276 2.60 -12.71 -10.85
N VAL A 277 2.70 -13.93 -10.34
CA VAL A 277 2.18 -14.30 -9.03
C VAL A 277 3.29 -14.13 -8.01
N ILE A 278 3.11 -13.20 -7.08
CA ILE A 278 4.10 -12.80 -6.08
C ILE A 278 3.62 -13.27 -4.71
N THR A 279 4.48 -13.83 -3.88
CA THR A 279 4.09 -14.15 -2.50
C THR A 279 4.04 -12.88 -1.66
N ASP A 280 3.17 -12.82 -0.66
CA ASP A 280 3.39 -11.96 0.50
C ASP A 280 4.65 -12.41 1.23
N SER A 281 5.12 -11.63 2.19
CA SER A 281 6.42 -11.88 2.83
C SER A 281 6.44 -13.21 3.59
N LEU A 282 7.30 -14.13 3.13
CA LEU A 282 7.39 -15.50 3.65
C LEU A 282 8.00 -15.57 5.07
N ASP A 283 8.51 -14.47 5.60
CA ASP A 283 8.98 -14.37 6.99
C ASP A 283 7.85 -14.08 8.01
N MET A 284 6.61 -13.82 7.52
CA MET A 284 5.45 -13.61 8.39
C MET A 284 5.10 -14.85 9.20
N SER A 285 4.62 -14.63 10.43
CA SER A 285 4.32 -15.73 11.40
C SER A 285 3.28 -16.74 10.87
N ALA A 286 2.36 -16.31 10.00
CA ALA A 286 1.42 -17.20 9.32
C ALA A 286 2.11 -18.36 8.57
N ILE A 287 3.33 -18.14 8.09
CA ILE A 287 4.15 -19.13 7.38
C ILE A 287 5.21 -19.74 8.31
N THR A 288 6.01 -18.89 9.01
CA THR A 288 7.19 -19.32 9.75
C THR A 288 6.87 -20.17 10.99
N SER A 289 5.65 -20.09 11.51
CA SER A 289 5.17 -21.00 12.56
C SER A 289 5.09 -22.47 12.12
N ARG A 290 5.15 -22.77 10.82
CA ARG A 290 4.95 -24.10 10.25
C ARG A 290 6.08 -24.56 9.33
N LEU A 291 6.72 -23.66 8.62
CA LEU A 291 7.77 -23.94 7.64
C LEU A 291 8.89 -22.92 7.77
N SER A 292 10.12 -23.34 7.55
CA SER A 292 11.22 -22.39 7.35
C SER A 292 11.03 -21.61 6.04
N ILE A 293 11.51 -20.36 6.00
CA ILE A 293 11.36 -19.45 4.86
C ILE A 293 11.81 -20.11 3.55
N HIS A 294 12.97 -20.77 3.54
CA HIS A 294 13.51 -21.41 2.34
C HIS A 294 12.64 -22.58 1.83
N ARG A 295 12.05 -23.38 2.74
CA ARG A 295 11.08 -24.43 2.36
C ARG A 295 9.77 -23.83 1.87
N ALA A 296 9.30 -22.74 2.50
CA ALA A 296 8.10 -22.03 2.05
C ALA A 296 8.29 -21.44 0.66
N ALA A 297 9.47 -20.88 0.34
CA ALA A 297 9.81 -20.39 -0.99
C ALA A 297 9.71 -21.49 -2.05
N ALA A 298 10.30 -22.65 -1.80
CA ALA A 298 10.23 -23.80 -2.72
C ALA A 298 8.78 -24.32 -2.89
N GLU A 299 8.00 -24.40 -1.79
CA GLU A 299 6.59 -24.80 -1.85
C GLU A 299 5.73 -23.78 -2.60
N ALA A 300 5.93 -22.48 -2.42
CA ALA A 300 5.23 -21.43 -3.14
C ALA A 300 5.51 -21.52 -4.64
N LEU A 301 6.78 -21.69 -5.04
CA LEU A 301 7.16 -21.91 -6.45
C LEU A 301 6.45 -23.13 -7.02
N ARG A 302 6.48 -24.26 -6.31
CA ARG A 302 5.80 -25.51 -6.69
C ARG A 302 4.30 -25.32 -6.85
N SER A 303 3.69 -24.49 -6.00
CA SER A 303 2.25 -24.21 -5.98
C SER A 303 1.81 -23.24 -7.09
N GLY A 304 2.74 -22.49 -7.70
CA GLY A 304 2.44 -21.62 -8.83
C GLY A 304 2.87 -20.16 -8.67
N ALA A 305 3.52 -19.78 -7.55
CA ALA A 305 4.12 -18.45 -7.42
C ALA A 305 5.31 -18.29 -8.38
N ASP A 306 5.51 -17.10 -8.91
CA ASP A 306 6.56 -16.80 -9.89
C ASP A 306 7.67 -15.94 -9.26
N LEU A 307 7.35 -15.12 -8.25
CA LEU A 307 8.28 -14.26 -7.54
C LEU A 307 8.05 -14.41 -6.02
N LEU A 308 9.12 -14.57 -5.26
CA LEU A 308 9.10 -15.04 -3.88
C LEU A 308 9.69 -13.96 -2.97
N LEU A 309 8.84 -13.24 -2.23
CA LEU A 309 9.28 -12.27 -1.24
C LEU A 309 9.67 -13.02 0.03
N ILE A 310 10.98 -13.21 0.25
CA ILE A 310 11.50 -13.97 1.39
C ILE A 310 11.74 -13.12 2.65
N GLY A 311 11.38 -11.84 2.60
CA GLY A 311 11.55 -10.93 3.72
C GLY A 311 13.01 -10.82 4.14
N ARG A 312 13.30 -11.05 5.41
CA ARG A 312 14.65 -11.10 6.01
C ARG A 312 15.30 -12.48 5.91
N GLY A 313 14.76 -13.38 5.08
CA GLY A 313 15.32 -14.72 4.88
C GLY A 313 16.68 -14.70 4.17
N ASP A 314 17.48 -15.75 4.42
CA ASP A 314 18.76 -15.94 3.74
C ASP A 314 18.53 -16.39 2.28
N PRO A 315 18.87 -15.55 1.25
CA PRO A 315 18.63 -15.86 -0.14
C PRO A 315 19.45 -17.06 -0.62
N ARG A 316 20.66 -17.25 -0.12
CA ARG A 316 21.51 -18.38 -0.50
C ARG A 316 20.90 -19.72 -0.06
N ARG A 317 20.26 -19.75 1.14
CA ARG A 317 19.54 -20.95 1.59
C ARG A 317 18.29 -21.20 0.76
N ALA A 318 17.56 -20.16 0.38
CA ALA A 318 16.39 -20.31 -0.50
C ALA A 318 16.77 -20.84 -1.89
N VAL A 319 17.82 -20.29 -2.49
CA VAL A 319 18.36 -20.78 -3.78
C VAL A 319 18.75 -22.25 -3.70
N ARG A 320 19.54 -22.65 -2.67
CA ARG A 320 19.94 -24.05 -2.50
C ARG A 320 18.75 -24.99 -2.32
N GLU A 321 17.74 -24.59 -1.53
CA GLU A 321 16.54 -25.41 -1.33
C GLU A 321 15.75 -25.59 -2.63
N ILE A 322 15.52 -24.51 -3.37
CA ILE A 322 14.82 -24.54 -4.67
C ILE A 322 15.60 -25.47 -5.63
N ALA A 323 16.91 -25.26 -5.76
CA ALA A 323 17.76 -26.06 -6.65
C ALA A 323 17.77 -27.57 -6.27
N ALA A 324 17.82 -27.88 -4.99
CA ALA A 324 17.74 -29.26 -4.50
C ALA A 324 16.39 -29.91 -4.84
N GLN A 325 15.28 -29.15 -4.71
CA GLN A 325 13.96 -29.67 -5.05
C GLN A 325 13.76 -29.82 -6.57
N VAL A 326 14.37 -28.98 -7.39
CA VAL A 326 14.39 -29.13 -8.86
C VAL A 326 15.18 -30.37 -9.24
N ARG A 327 16.41 -30.55 -8.76
CA ARG A 327 17.25 -31.72 -9.05
C ARG A 327 16.64 -33.04 -8.59
N SER A 328 15.88 -33.01 -7.50
CA SER A 328 15.15 -34.20 -7.03
C SER A 328 13.83 -34.46 -7.73
N GLY A 329 13.42 -33.62 -8.69
CA GLY A 329 12.17 -33.73 -9.43
C GLY A 329 10.91 -33.33 -8.61
N ARG A 330 11.05 -32.85 -7.37
CA ARG A 330 9.92 -32.36 -6.56
C ARG A 330 9.34 -31.05 -7.14
N ILE A 331 10.18 -30.20 -7.71
CA ILE A 331 9.78 -29.09 -8.56
C ILE A 331 10.19 -29.46 -9.98
N ASN A 332 9.22 -29.41 -10.90
CA ASN A 332 9.53 -29.64 -12.31
C ASN A 332 10.39 -28.47 -12.82
N GLU A 333 11.48 -28.79 -13.55
CA GLU A 333 12.37 -27.77 -14.12
C GLU A 333 11.62 -26.82 -15.06
N THR A 334 10.62 -27.31 -15.80
CA THR A 334 9.73 -26.47 -16.62
C THR A 334 9.05 -25.39 -15.76
N ARG A 335 8.70 -25.70 -14.51
CA ARG A 335 8.08 -24.71 -13.59
C ARG A 335 9.08 -23.62 -13.19
N LEU A 336 10.34 -23.98 -12.94
CA LEU A 336 11.40 -23.01 -12.66
C LEU A 336 11.63 -22.12 -13.88
N ASN A 337 11.77 -22.72 -15.06
CA ASN A 337 11.99 -22.01 -16.31
C ASN A 337 10.82 -21.06 -16.65
N ASP A 338 9.57 -21.49 -16.48
CA ASP A 338 8.38 -20.66 -16.68
C ASP A 338 8.39 -19.43 -15.76
N ALA A 339 8.70 -19.60 -14.46
CA ALA A 339 8.82 -18.48 -13.52
C ALA A 339 9.94 -17.52 -13.91
N TYR A 340 11.11 -18.04 -14.22
CA TYR A 340 12.26 -17.27 -14.64
C TYR A 340 11.97 -16.41 -15.88
N HIS A 341 11.39 -17.01 -16.91
CA HIS A 341 11.05 -16.27 -18.13
C HIS A 341 9.99 -15.21 -17.90
N LYS A 342 9.00 -15.45 -17.02
CA LYS A 342 8.01 -14.43 -16.61
C LYS A 342 8.65 -13.26 -15.89
N VAL A 343 9.57 -13.53 -14.95
CA VAL A 343 10.32 -12.48 -14.24
C VAL A 343 11.11 -11.62 -15.24
N LEU A 344 11.84 -12.24 -16.16
CA LEU A 344 12.59 -11.50 -17.20
C LEU A 344 11.67 -10.72 -18.14
N ALA A 345 10.55 -11.30 -18.55
CA ALA A 345 9.57 -10.63 -19.39
C ALA A 345 8.98 -9.38 -18.70
N ALA A 346 8.65 -9.48 -17.41
CA ALA A 346 8.17 -8.35 -16.62
C ALA A 346 9.24 -7.25 -16.46
N LYS A 347 10.50 -7.61 -16.24
CA LYS A 347 11.63 -6.66 -16.21
C LYS A 347 11.80 -5.93 -17.55
N ARG A 348 11.70 -6.64 -18.67
CA ARG A 348 11.74 -6.03 -20.01
C ARG A 348 10.55 -5.12 -20.25
N ALA A 349 9.35 -5.57 -19.94
CA ALA A 349 8.12 -4.77 -20.11
C ALA A 349 8.14 -3.48 -19.27
N ALA A 350 8.84 -3.47 -18.13
CA ALA A 350 9.05 -2.29 -17.29
C ALA A 350 10.25 -1.42 -17.72
N GLY A 351 10.92 -1.75 -18.85
CA GLY A 351 12.05 -0.99 -19.38
C GLY A 351 13.33 -1.06 -18.52
N LEU A 352 13.47 -2.09 -17.66
CA LEU A 352 14.61 -2.13 -16.73
C LEU A 352 15.96 -2.42 -17.40
N PHE A 353 15.94 -2.90 -18.64
CA PHE A 353 17.14 -3.14 -19.44
C PHE A 353 17.54 -1.93 -20.30
N ASP A 354 16.68 -0.91 -20.35
CA ASP A 354 16.92 0.32 -21.10
C ASP A 354 17.74 1.30 -20.26
N PRO A 355 18.44 2.27 -20.88
CA PRO A 355 19.08 3.33 -20.13
C PRO A 355 18.08 4.07 -19.24
N PRO A 356 18.46 4.46 -18.02
CA PRO A 356 17.56 5.17 -17.12
C PRO A 356 17.10 6.48 -17.75
N GLU A 357 15.78 6.71 -17.75
CA GLU A 357 15.20 7.99 -18.16
C GLU A 357 15.64 9.12 -17.22
N ALA A 358 15.79 10.32 -17.77
CA ALA A 358 16.03 11.51 -16.96
C ALA A 358 14.88 11.71 -15.97
N PRO A 359 15.17 12.05 -14.69
CA PRO A 359 14.14 12.27 -13.70
C PRO A 359 13.20 13.42 -14.13
N THR A 360 11.91 13.17 -14.12
CA THR A 360 10.91 14.23 -14.35
C THR A 360 10.84 15.16 -13.14
N PRO A 361 10.66 16.49 -13.33
CA PRO A 361 10.42 17.41 -12.22
C PRO A 361 9.18 17.02 -11.40
N PHE A 362 9.15 17.46 -10.14
CA PHE A 362 7.95 17.35 -9.30
C PHE A 362 6.79 18.13 -9.91
N ASP A 363 5.63 17.47 -10.03
CA ASP A 363 4.42 18.12 -10.56
C ASP A 363 3.55 18.62 -9.40
N LYS A 364 3.34 19.94 -9.36
CA LYS A 364 2.52 20.60 -8.34
C LYS A 364 1.05 20.20 -8.38
N ALA A 365 0.56 19.65 -9.51
CA ALA A 365 -0.80 19.13 -9.64
C ALA A 365 -1.14 18.09 -8.57
N TYR A 366 -0.14 17.38 -8.06
CA TYR A 366 -0.30 16.49 -6.90
C TYR A 366 -0.95 17.18 -5.69
N LEU A 367 -0.52 18.41 -5.35
CA LEU A 367 -1.07 19.15 -4.20
C LEU A 367 -2.53 19.54 -4.42
N GLU A 368 -2.89 19.95 -5.64
CA GLU A 368 -4.26 20.31 -6.00
C GLU A 368 -5.18 19.09 -5.98
N ILE A 369 -4.73 17.96 -6.54
CA ILE A 369 -5.48 16.71 -6.59
C ILE A 369 -5.70 16.16 -5.17
N THR A 370 -4.67 16.16 -4.32
CA THR A 370 -4.81 15.67 -2.94
C THR A 370 -5.74 16.55 -2.11
N ALA A 371 -5.70 17.87 -2.29
CA ALA A 371 -6.63 18.80 -1.65
C ALA A 371 -8.08 18.58 -2.13
N ALA A 372 -8.28 18.40 -3.44
CA ALA A 372 -9.60 18.14 -4.02
C ALA A 372 -10.19 16.82 -3.50
N LEU A 373 -9.42 15.74 -3.56
CA LEU A 373 -9.83 14.41 -3.03
C LEU A 373 -10.13 14.47 -1.52
N SER A 374 -9.34 15.23 -0.75
CA SER A 374 -9.56 15.39 0.68
C SER A 374 -10.89 16.10 0.97
N ARG A 375 -11.23 17.17 0.24
CA ARG A 375 -12.53 17.86 0.36
C ARG A 375 -13.70 16.95 -0.05
N GLN A 376 -13.57 16.25 -1.17
CA GLN A 376 -14.58 15.30 -1.67
C GLN A 376 -14.84 14.16 -0.67
N ALA A 377 -13.81 13.73 0.07
CA ALA A 377 -13.91 12.63 1.02
C ALA A 377 -14.58 13.00 2.34
N VAL A 378 -14.60 14.29 2.75
CA VAL A 378 -15.22 14.68 4.03
C VAL A 378 -16.66 14.22 4.08
N THR A 379 -16.98 13.36 5.03
CA THR A 379 -18.28 12.67 5.13
C THR A 379 -19.01 13.05 6.43
N LEU A 380 -20.25 13.55 6.33
CA LEU A 380 -21.14 13.66 7.49
C LEU A 380 -21.83 12.30 7.68
N ALA A 381 -21.59 11.67 8.83
CA ALA A 381 -22.15 10.35 9.16
C ALA A 381 -23.37 10.42 10.07
N GLY A 382 -23.60 11.58 10.72
CA GLY A 382 -24.76 11.86 11.58
C GLY A 382 -25.67 12.94 11.00
N ALA A 383 -26.95 12.85 11.24
CA ALA A 383 -27.95 13.80 10.74
C ALA A 383 -28.00 15.15 11.50
N GLY A 384 -27.43 15.22 12.71
CA GLY A 384 -27.53 16.39 13.61
C GLY A 384 -26.45 17.46 13.39
N CYS A 385 -25.77 17.48 12.23
CA CYS A 385 -24.74 18.45 11.93
C CYS A 385 -25.33 19.76 11.39
N SER A 386 -25.08 20.88 12.08
CA SER A 386 -25.35 22.23 11.60
C SER A 386 -24.02 22.90 11.24
N LEU A 387 -23.75 23.05 9.95
CA LEU A 387 -22.56 23.72 9.42
C LEU A 387 -22.97 24.87 8.53
N PRO A 388 -22.22 26.00 8.48
CA PRO A 388 -20.98 26.26 9.22
C PRO A 388 -21.21 26.43 10.74
N LEU A 389 -20.12 26.27 11.52
CA LEU A 389 -20.15 26.57 12.96
C LEU A 389 -20.41 28.09 13.19
N PRO A 390 -21.06 28.50 14.28
CA PRO A 390 -21.23 29.91 14.61
C PRO A 390 -19.89 30.60 14.90
N LYS A 391 -19.62 31.75 14.25
CA LYS A 391 -18.34 32.47 14.35
C LYS A 391 -18.10 33.19 15.68
N ASP A 392 -19.19 33.49 16.43
CA ASP A 392 -19.15 34.17 17.71
C ASP A 392 -18.85 33.21 18.89
N LYS A 393 -18.75 31.93 18.65
CA LYS A 393 -18.58 30.89 19.68
C LYS A 393 -17.12 30.43 19.80
N LYS A 394 -16.67 30.30 21.07
CA LYS A 394 -15.35 29.73 21.38
C LYS A 394 -15.32 28.22 21.08
N ILE A 395 -14.37 27.78 20.28
CA ILE A 395 -14.23 26.39 19.87
C ILE A 395 -13.01 25.75 20.55
N ALA A 396 -13.21 24.61 21.24
CA ALA A 396 -12.13 23.75 21.68
C ALA A 396 -11.97 22.59 20.67
N VAL A 397 -10.83 22.54 20.00
CA VAL A 397 -10.42 21.47 19.10
C VAL A 397 -9.60 20.47 19.90
N ILE A 398 -10.19 19.33 20.26
CA ILE A 398 -9.58 18.31 21.14
C ILE A 398 -9.32 17.05 20.29
N MET A 399 -8.05 16.77 20.01
CA MET A 399 -7.64 15.67 19.14
C MET A 399 -6.96 14.55 19.92
N PHE A 400 -7.43 13.33 19.72
CA PHE A 400 -6.80 12.11 20.24
C PHE A 400 -6.18 11.34 19.09
N ALA A 401 -4.85 11.25 19.05
CA ALA A 401 -4.13 10.47 18.05
C ALA A 401 -2.70 10.20 18.53
N PRO A 402 -1.99 9.19 17.96
CA PRO A 402 -0.58 8.99 18.23
C PRO A 402 0.24 10.25 17.93
N GLN A 403 1.27 10.52 18.75
CA GLN A 403 2.10 11.74 18.70
C GLN A 403 2.66 12.07 17.31
N ARG A 404 2.94 11.06 16.49
CA ARG A 404 3.41 11.25 15.11
C ARG A 404 2.45 12.04 14.21
N PHE A 405 1.17 12.15 14.57
CA PHE A 405 0.16 12.90 13.81
C PHE A 405 -0.07 14.33 14.35
N ALA A 406 0.64 14.74 15.40
CA ALA A 406 0.43 16.04 16.02
C ALA A 406 0.65 17.21 15.04
N SER A 407 1.70 17.12 14.20
CA SER A 407 1.98 18.13 13.16
C SER A 407 0.88 18.27 12.12
N ASN A 408 0.24 17.17 11.75
CA ASN A 408 -0.84 17.19 10.77
C ASN A 408 -2.16 17.72 11.36
N SER A 409 -2.41 17.46 12.66
CA SER A 409 -3.63 17.91 13.34
C SER A 409 -3.79 19.44 13.37
N ILE A 410 -2.69 20.19 13.32
CA ILE A 410 -2.69 21.66 13.35
C ILE A 410 -3.42 22.27 12.16
N HIS A 411 -3.50 21.58 11.02
CA HIS A 411 -4.11 22.11 9.81
C HIS A 411 -5.64 22.33 9.94
N LEU A 412 -6.34 21.49 10.72
CA LEU A 412 -7.75 21.74 11.04
C LEU A 412 -7.93 23.01 11.88
N TYR A 413 -7.15 23.13 12.93
CA TYR A 413 -7.17 24.31 13.81
C TYR A 413 -6.81 25.59 13.04
N ARG A 414 -5.75 25.54 12.21
CA ARG A 414 -5.33 26.66 11.38
C ARG A 414 -6.44 27.10 10.41
N ALA A 415 -7.11 26.16 9.74
CA ALA A 415 -8.21 26.47 8.84
C ALA A 415 -9.37 27.18 9.56
N LEU A 416 -9.67 26.84 10.81
CA LEU A 416 -10.66 27.58 11.62
C LEU A 416 -10.19 29.00 11.92
N LEU A 417 -8.92 29.19 12.37
CA LEU A 417 -8.38 30.51 12.67
C LEU A 417 -8.35 31.43 11.44
N GLU A 418 -7.89 30.94 10.30
CA GLU A 418 -7.81 31.68 9.04
C GLU A 418 -9.19 32.13 8.54
N ASN A 419 -10.26 31.44 8.95
CA ASN A 419 -11.64 31.80 8.65
C ASN A 419 -12.34 32.58 9.78
N GLY A 420 -11.58 33.07 10.75
CA GLY A 420 -12.05 34.00 11.78
C GLY A 420 -12.80 33.36 12.95
N TYR A 421 -12.59 32.06 13.21
CA TYR A 421 -13.18 31.38 14.36
C TYR A 421 -12.27 31.48 15.59
N PRO A 422 -12.79 31.84 16.78
CA PRO A 422 -12.03 31.83 18.03
C PRO A 422 -11.84 30.38 18.49
N ALA A 423 -10.75 29.74 18.08
CA ALA A 423 -10.47 28.35 18.40
C ALA A 423 -9.22 28.20 19.29
N SER A 424 -9.19 27.11 20.06
CA SER A 424 -8.01 26.65 20.81
C SER A 424 -7.80 25.17 20.52
N GLN A 425 -6.55 24.73 20.35
CA GLN A 425 -6.24 23.34 20.05
C GLN A 425 -5.61 22.63 21.25
N TYR A 426 -6.04 21.40 21.46
CA TYR A 426 -5.51 20.47 22.44
C TYR A 426 -5.25 19.12 21.75
N PHE A 427 -4.04 18.60 21.88
CA PHE A 427 -3.65 17.33 21.30
C PHE A 427 -3.20 16.38 22.42
N TYR A 428 -3.73 15.17 22.40
CA TYR A 428 -3.44 14.12 23.37
C TYR A 428 -3.14 12.80 22.66
N ASP A 429 -2.31 11.97 23.27
CA ASP A 429 -2.15 10.58 22.83
C ASP A 429 -3.45 9.79 23.08
N ILE A 430 -3.59 8.66 22.36
CA ILE A 430 -4.76 7.78 22.52
C ILE A 430 -4.85 7.13 23.89
N GLY A 431 -3.72 6.97 24.60
CA GLY A 431 -3.63 6.45 25.97
C GLY A 431 -3.80 7.55 27.02
N VAL A 432 -5.00 8.12 27.13
CA VAL A 432 -5.30 9.23 28.06
C VAL A 432 -5.18 8.79 29.51
N ASP A 433 -4.32 9.46 30.27
CA ASP A 433 -4.24 9.27 31.72
C ASP A 433 -5.23 10.15 32.50
N GLY A 434 -5.32 9.93 33.82
CA GLY A 434 -6.25 10.68 34.67
C GLY A 434 -5.90 12.18 34.82
N ALA A 435 -4.64 12.57 34.66
CA ALA A 435 -4.20 13.96 34.68
C ALA A 435 -4.61 14.68 33.40
N ASP A 436 -4.37 14.05 32.27
CA ASP A 436 -4.79 14.58 30.98
C ASP A 436 -6.31 14.62 30.84
N ALA A 437 -7.04 13.61 31.32
CA ALA A 437 -8.49 13.64 31.34
C ALA A 437 -9.04 14.85 32.11
N ARG A 438 -8.42 15.26 33.25
CA ARG A 438 -8.81 16.47 34.00
C ARG A 438 -8.56 17.76 33.21
N LYS A 439 -7.40 17.87 32.53
CA LYS A 439 -7.06 19.03 31.66
C LYS A 439 -8.04 19.16 30.50
N ILE A 440 -8.34 18.03 29.84
CA ILE A 440 -9.29 17.96 28.73
C ILE A 440 -10.66 18.44 29.14
N LEU A 441 -11.17 17.95 30.27
CA LEU A 441 -12.47 18.36 30.78
C LEU A 441 -12.50 19.84 31.25
N ALA A 442 -11.38 20.36 31.76
CA ALA A 442 -11.27 21.79 32.08
C ALA A 442 -11.30 22.65 30.79
N ALA A 443 -10.51 22.32 29.79
CA ALA A 443 -10.55 23.03 28.51
C ALA A 443 -11.93 22.99 27.85
N ALA A 444 -12.62 21.86 27.94
CA ALA A 444 -13.98 21.72 27.41
C ALA A 444 -15.00 22.60 28.13
N ARG A 445 -14.82 22.92 29.43
CA ARG A 445 -15.71 23.83 30.18
C ARG A 445 -15.64 25.27 29.68
N GLU A 446 -14.47 25.72 29.25
CA GLU A 446 -14.18 27.08 28.77
C GLU A 446 -14.72 27.36 27.35
N ALA A 447 -15.00 26.34 26.58
CA ALA A 447 -15.47 26.44 25.20
C ALA A 447 -17.00 26.41 25.12
N ASP A 448 -17.55 27.01 24.05
CA ASP A 448 -18.99 26.95 23.72
C ASP A 448 -19.28 25.73 22.85
N ILE A 449 -18.34 25.35 21.97
CA ILE A 449 -18.46 24.26 21.02
C ILE A 449 -17.22 23.35 21.13
N LEU A 450 -17.44 22.03 21.04
CA LEU A 450 -16.37 21.05 21.05
C LEU A 450 -16.21 20.43 19.64
N VAL A 451 -14.99 20.45 19.10
CA VAL A 451 -14.59 19.66 17.93
C VAL A 451 -13.68 18.56 18.44
N ILE A 452 -14.16 17.33 18.44
CA ILE A 452 -13.49 16.19 19.09
C ILE A 452 -13.01 15.22 18.02
N GLY A 453 -11.71 15.00 17.91
CA GLY A 453 -11.13 14.00 17.04
C GLY A 453 -10.93 12.66 17.74
N SER A 454 -11.53 11.59 17.22
CA SER A 454 -11.37 10.21 17.68
C SER A 454 -10.46 9.44 16.76
N PHE A 455 -9.59 8.60 17.29
CA PHE A 455 -8.64 7.82 16.53
C PHE A 455 -8.84 6.33 16.76
N GLN A 456 -9.01 5.59 15.67
CA GLN A 456 -8.94 4.13 15.63
C GLN A 456 -8.17 3.72 14.38
N TRP A 457 -7.15 2.89 14.56
CA TRP A 457 -6.37 2.39 13.43
C TRP A 457 -7.06 1.22 12.74
N ALA A 458 -7.15 0.11 13.45
CA ALA A 458 -7.83 -1.13 13.09
C ALA A 458 -8.15 -1.90 14.38
N GLY A 459 -9.03 -2.89 14.31
CA GLY A 459 -9.41 -3.67 15.49
C GLY A 459 -10.22 -2.88 16.51
N ALA A 460 -9.93 -3.04 17.80
CA ALA A 460 -10.65 -2.39 18.88
C ALA A 460 -10.17 -0.96 19.16
N GLN A 461 -11.10 -0.08 19.50
CA GLN A 461 -10.81 1.28 19.94
C GLN A 461 -10.15 1.30 21.32
N ASN A 462 -9.26 2.28 21.57
CA ASN A 462 -8.66 2.47 22.88
C ASN A 462 -9.73 2.83 23.94
N ALA A 463 -9.74 2.09 25.06
CA ALA A 463 -10.77 2.21 26.09
C ALA A 463 -10.75 3.57 26.82
N THR A 464 -9.55 4.09 27.16
CA THR A 464 -9.42 5.36 27.91
C THR A 464 -9.77 6.55 27.02
N GLN A 465 -9.41 6.53 25.75
CA GLN A 465 -9.88 7.51 24.76
C GLN A 465 -11.41 7.50 24.68
N ARG A 466 -12.00 6.32 24.50
CA ARG A 466 -13.46 6.18 24.37
C ARG A 466 -14.19 6.69 25.61
N GLU A 467 -13.72 6.36 26.81
CA GLU A 467 -14.30 6.86 28.06
C GLU A 467 -14.22 8.38 28.15
N THR A 468 -13.06 8.97 27.85
CA THR A 468 -12.86 10.42 27.92
C THR A 468 -13.76 11.17 26.93
N ILE A 469 -13.86 10.68 25.68
CA ILE A 469 -14.77 11.27 24.68
C ILE A 469 -16.24 11.15 25.13
N ASN A 470 -16.66 10.01 25.66
CA ASN A 470 -18.01 9.85 26.18
C ASN A 470 -18.33 10.84 27.32
N ARG A 471 -17.37 11.14 28.20
CA ARG A 471 -17.52 12.16 29.26
C ARG A 471 -17.62 13.58 28.68
N LEU A 472 -16.88 13.90 27.59
CA LEU A 472 -16.99 15.17 26.87
C LEU A 472 -18.38 15.34 26.25
N LEU A 473 -18.88 14.31 25.58
CA LEU A 473 -20.20 14.31 24.95
C LEU A 473 -21.32 14.41 25.98
N ALA A 474 -21.19 13.77 27.16
CA ALA A 474 -22.12 13.81 28.25
C ALA A 474 -22.22 15.21 28.94
N ALA A 475 -21.25 16.11 28.69
CA ALA A 475 -21.31 17.49 29.20
C ALA A 475 -22.39 18.34 28.51
N GLY A 476 -23.09 17.85 27.50
CA GLY A 476 -24.23 18.46 26.83
C GLY A 476 -23.93 19.69 25.98
N LYS A 477 -22.65 19.97 25.69
CA LYS A 477 -22.27 21.08 24.80
C LYS A 477 -22.45 20.70 23.32
N PRO A 478 -22.80 21.65 22.45
CA PRO A 478 -22.76 21.44 21.02
C PRO A 478 -21.40 20.86 20.62
N SER A 479 -21.39 19.74 19.90
CA SER A 479 -20.16 19.05 19.58
C SER A 479 -20.19 18.44 18.18
N VAL A 480 -19.02 18.44 17.52
CA VAL A 480 -18.74 17.68 16.30
C VAL A 480 -17.71 16.62 16.64
N LEU A 481 -18.10 15.35 16.52
CA LEU A 481 -17.18 14.23 16.66
C LEU A 481 -16.62 13.84 15.29
N ILE A 482 -15.30 13.85 15.18
CA ILE A 482 -14.58 13.55 13.93
C ILE A 482 -13.85 12.21 14.10
N SER A 483 -14.23 11.20 13.31
CA SER A 483 -13.40 10.02 13.12
C SER A 483 -12.20 10.38 12.24
N LEU A 484 -11.01 10.37 12.82
CA LEU A 484 -9.78 10.80 12.17
C LEU A 484 -9.23 9.75 11.17
N MET A 485 -9.46 8.48 11.44
CA MET A 485 -8.93 7.38 10.63
C MET A 485 -10.02 6.37 10.25
N ASN A 486 -10.22 5.34 11.05
CA ASN A 486 -11.15 4.26 10.74
C ASN A 486 -12.56 4.62 11.24
N PRO A 487 -13.57 4.80 10.36
CA PRO A 487 -14.89 5.32 10.74
C PRO A 487 -15.69 4.38 11.65
N TYR A 488 -15.24 3.15 11.84
CA TYR A 488 -15.90 2.21 12.77
C TYR A 488 -15.86 2.66 14.23
N ASP A 489 -14.97 3.59 14.61
CA ASP A 489 -14.93 4.16 15.95
C ASP A 489 -16.19 4.98 16.28
N LEU A 490 -16.87 5.54 15.28
CA LEU A 490 -18.12 6.28 15.46
C LEU A 490 -19.21 5.44 16.14
N ALA A 491 -19.22 4.12 15.94
CA ALA A 491 -20.14 3.20 16.61
C ALA A 491 -19.96 3.17 18.14
N GLY A 492 -18.79 3.60 18.64
CA GLY A 492 -18.51 3.74 20.09
C GLY A 492 -19.16 4.96 20.75
N TYR A 493 -19.83 5.84 19.98
CA TYR A 493 -20.34 7.13 20.44
C TYR A 493 -21.77 7.41 19.95
N PRO A 494 -22.74 6.57 20.29
CA PRO A 494 -24.12 6.68 19.78
C PRO A 494 -24.82 7.98 20.19
N GLN A 495 -24.34 8.67 21.22
CA GLN A 495 -24.88 9.97 21.69
C GLN A 495 -24.35 11.18 20.90
N ALA A 496 -23.34 11.01 20.02
CA ALA A 496 -22.83 12.10 19.22
C ALA A 496 -23.80 12.45 18.08
N ALA A 497 -24.49 13.60 18.21
CA ALA A 497 -25.49 14.04 17.24
C ALA A 497 -24.86 14.42 15.88
N CYS A 498 -23.71 15.11 15.91
CA CYS A 498 -22.96 15.48 14.70
C CYS A 498 -21.68 14.64 14.62
N THR A 499 -21.57 13.83 13.59
CA THR A 499 -20.38 13.01 13.34
C THR A 499 -19.85 13.23 11.93
N MET A 500 -18.51 13.29 11.82
CA MET A 500 -17.77 13.46 10.59
C MET A 500 -16.71 12.37 10.47
N ALA A 501 -16.40 11.91 9.25
CA ALA A 501 -15.31 10.95 8.99
C ALA A 501 -14.33 11.52 7.98
N LEU A 502 -13.02 11.35 8.25
CA LEU A 502 -11.91 11.84 7.41
C LEU A 502 -11.09 10.73 6.77
N TYR A 503 -11.09 9.53 7.34
CA TYR A 503 -10.37 8.32 6.86
C TYR A 503 -8.84 8.46 6.82
N GLY A 504 -8.26 9.55 7.31
CA GLY A 504 -6.83 9.83 7.33
C GLY A 504 -6.49 11.17 7.94
N MET A 505 -5.27 11.28 8.48
CA MET A 505 -4.75 12.49 9.11
C MET A 505 -3.62 13.12 8.28
N THR A 506 -3.77 13.21 6.97
CA THR A 506 -2.85 13.99 6.14
C THR A 506 -3.09 15.49 6.33
N ALA A 507 -2.11 16.34 6.05
CA ALA A 507 -2.29 17.79 6.13
C ALA A 507 -3.50 18.28 5.29
N PRO A 508 -3.70 17.84 4.03
CA PRO A 508 -4.88 18.20 3.24
C PRO A 508 -6.20 17.73 3.84
N SER A 509 -6.27 16.52 4.45
CA SER A 509 -7.51 16.02 5.04
C SER A 509 -7.90 16.79 6.29
N MET A 510 -6.93 17.15 7.13
CA MET A 510 -7.16 17.94 8.32
C MET A 510 -7.57 19.37 7.97
N ALA A 511 -6.95 20.00 6.95
CA ALA A 511 -7.38 21.30 6.43
C ALA A 511 -8.80 21.24 5.90
N ALA A 512 -9.14 20.24 5.08
CA ALA A 512 -10.49 20.06 4.54
C ALA A 512 -11.56 19.92 5.63
N ALA A 513 -11.25 19.26 6.77
CA ALA A 513 -12.15 19.19 7.90
C ALA A 513 -12.42 20.58 8.50
N GLY A 514 -11.39 21.39 8.74
CA GLY A 514 -11.53 22.76 9.22
C GLY A 514 -12.31 23.66 8.25
N GLU A 515 -12.03 23.56 6.96
CA GLU A 515 -12.75 24.26 5.89
C GLU A 515 -14.25 23.89 5.85
N ALA A 516 -14.56 22.60 6.00
CA ALA A 516 -15.94 22.12 6.09
C ALA A 516 -16.67 22.66 7.31
N LEU A 517 -16.01 22.66 8.47
CA LEU A 517 -16.55 23.25 9.71
C LEU A 517 -16.79 24.77 9.55
N ALA A 518 -15.91 25.46 8.81
CA ALA A 518 -16.04 26.88 8.51
C ALA A 518 -17.03 27.19 7.36
N GLY A 519 -17.57 26.17 6.69
CA GLY A 519 -18.57 26.33 5.62
C GLY A 519 -18.02 26.75 4.27
N LEU A 520 -16.72 26.55 4.01
CA LEU A 520 -16.11 26.87 2.71
C LEU A 520 -16.61 25.94 1.60
N PHE A 521 -17.05 24.75 1.96
CA PHE A 521 -17.75 23.83 1.07
C PHE A 521 -18.71 22.94 1.88
N LYS A 522 -19.67 22.33 1.17
CA LYS A 522 -20.59 21.37 1.77
C LYS A 522 -19.98 19.95 1.65
N PRO A 523 -19.77 19.22 2.78
CA PRO A 523 -19.32 17.85 2.74
C PRO A 523 -20.23 16.97 1.86
N ALA A 524 -19.65 16.23 0.92
CA ALA A 524 -20.36 15.39 -0.05
C ALA A 524 -19.87 13.93 -0.06
N GLY A 525 -18.84 13.61 0.72
CA GLY A 525 -18.29 12.27 0.85
C GLY A 525 -19.33 11.28 1.33
N ARG A 526 -19.16 10.02 0.97
CA ARG A 526 -20.05 8.93 1.36
C ARG A 526 -19.29 7.85 2.11
N LEU A 527 -19.83 7.39 3.24
CA LEU A 527 -19.25 6.26 3.98
C LEU A 527 -18.97 5.09 3.00
N PRO A 528 -17.72 4.68 2.84
CA PRO A 528 -17.37 3.57 1.95
C PRO A 528 -17.60 2.20 2.60
N VAL A 529 -18.00 2.22 3.87
CA VAL A 529 -18.28 1.03 4.70
C VAL A 529 -19.58 1.21 5.48
N THR A 530 -20.19 0.10 5.86
CA THR A 530 -21.35 0.10 6.77
C THR A 530 -20.86 0.12 8.21
N LEU A 531 -21.30 1.10 8.99
CA LEU A 531 -20.97 1.16 10.41
C LEU A 531 -21.69 0.04 11.17
N PRO A 532 -21.06 -0.60 12.16
CA PRO A 532 -21.73 -1.53 13.06
C PRO A 532 -22.87 -0.82 13.82
N LYS A 533 -23.96 -1.53 14.05
CA LYS A 533 -25.08 -1.06 14.88
C LYS A 533 -24.73 -1.13 16.36
#